data_cccbb37d1b57fd05143b80056faddcaf
#
_entry.id   cccbb37d1b57fd05143b80056faddcaf
#
_cell.length_a   1.000
_cell.length_b   1.000
_cell.length_c   1.000
_cell.angle_alpha   90.00
_cell.angle_beta   90.00
_cell.angle_gamma   90.00
#
_symmetry.space_group_name_H-M   'P 1'
#
loop_
_entity.id
_entity.type
_entity.pdbx_description
1 polymer ?
#
loop_
_entity_poly.entity_id
_entity_poly.type
_entity_poly.pdbx_seq_one_letter_code
_entity_poly.pdbx_strand_id
1 'polypeptide(L)'
;MTSFLRLVLLGFFLIFVFAVFCTPPALAQENPYIVAYDHYLEEPGNLEIEYFSTLGTQRGGNNFHAFWAEFEYGATAWWTTEFYLDGQTTFNDSTVFTGFRWENRVRPLKGEHFINPVFYVEYENKNGADKILKEVEGHDVESDFLVSNAQARKDHIHEIELKLILSSTFKGWNFTENTLAAKNLSNSPWEFGYALGASRPLALKASAKRCTLCPQNFVAGVEMYGGLGDWHSFGLHDTSHYLAPGLAWNLPSGWTLRLSPSFGLNNNSHQFLVRWGISREINGFGSMVSRLLGGRK
;
A
#
# COMPACT_ATOMS: atom_id res chain seq x y z
N MET A 1 -27.42 -6.65 -19.69
CA MET A 1 -27.04 -5.33 -19.11
C MET A 1 -27.68 -4.27 -19.99
N THR A 2 -28.62 -3.51 -19.47
CA THR A 2 -29.43 -2.56 -20.26
C THR A 2 -28.56 -1.38 -20.74
N SER A 3 -28.91 -0.82 -21.91
CA SER A 3 -28.19 0.35 -22.50
C SER A 3 -28.09 1.52 -21.51
N PHE A 4 -29.07 1.68 -20.63
CA PHE A 4 -29.08 2.67 -19.57
C PHE A 4 -27.93 2.47 -18.57
N LEU A 5 -27.68 1.26 -18.09
CA LEU A 5 -26.60 0.97 -17.16
C LEU A 5 -25.21 1.26 -17.76
N ARG A 6 -25.04 0.97 -19.06
CA ARG A 6 -23.80 1.29 -19.78
C ARG A 6 -23.56 2.79 -19.88
N LEU A 7 -24.60 3.57 -20.14
CA LEU A 7 -24.53 5.03 -20.20
C LEU A 7 -24.19 5.64 -18.83
N VAL A 8 -24.78 5.11 -17.77
CA VAL A 8 -24.49 5.55 -16.38
C VAL A 8 -23.04 5.23 -16.03
N LEU A 9 -22.56 4.02 -16.29
CA LEU A 9 -21.16 3.63 -16.04
C LEU A 9 -20.17 4.46 -16.86
N LEU A 10 -20.49 4.74 -18.14
CA LEU A 10 -19.66 5.60 -18.98
C LEU A 10 -19.62 7.04 -18.45
N GLY A 11 -20.76 7.55 -17.99
CA GLY A 11 -20.85 8.88 -17.36
C GLY A 11 -20.00 8.98 -16.09
N PHE A 12 -20.07 7.98 -15.21
CA PHE A 12 -19.23 7.91 -14.01
C PHE A 12 -17.75 7.83 -14.37
N PHE A 13 -17.38 7.00 -15.35
CA PHE A 13 -16.00 6.88 -15.81
C PHE A 13 -15.47 8.21 -16.38
N LEU A 14 -16.25 8.93 -17.17
CA LEU A 14 -15.84 10.22 -17.71
C LEU A 14 -15.72 11.30 -16.63
N ILE A 15 -16.62 11.33 -15.65
CA ILE A 15 -16.54 12.25 -14.50
C ILE A 15 -15.29 11.92 -13.66
N PHE A 16 -15.01 10.65 -13.41
CA PHE A 16 -13.83 10.20 -12.71
C PHE A 16 -12.54 10.62 -13.42
N VAL A 17 -12.43 10.36 -14.73
CA VAL A 17 -11.28 10.78 -15.55
C VAL A 17 -11.11 12.30 -15.49
N PHE A 18 -12.21 13.06 -15.62
CA PHE A 18 -12.16 14.54 -15.54
C PHE A 18 -11.71 15.02 -14.17
N ALA A 19 -12.21 14.41 -13.06
CA ALA A 19 -11.78 14.74 -11.71
C ALA A 19 -10.28 14.52 -11.52
N VAL A 20 -9.73 13.37 -11.95
CA VAL A 20 -8.30 13.06 -11.85
C VAL A 20 -7.41 14.07 -12.55
N PHE A 21 -7.83 14.60 -13.70
CA PHE A 21 -7.00 15.51 -14.51
C PHE A 21 -7.21 17.01 -14.25
N CYS A 22 -8.32 17.40 -13.64
CA CYS A 22 -8.70 18.83 -13.49
C CYS A 22 -8.58 19.38 -12.06
N THR A 23 -8.18 18.57 -11.07
CA THR A 23 -7.96 19.07 -9.70
C THR A 23 -6.68 19.88 -9.59
N PRO A 24 -6.66 20.99 -8.86
CA PRO A 24 -5.41 21.69 -8.55
C PRO A 24 -4.50 20.78 -7.74
N PRO A 25 -3.17 20.84 -7.97
CA PRO A 25 -2.23 19.98 -7.26
C PRO A 25 -2.20 20.31 -5.76
N ALA A 26 -2.31 19.30 -4.92
CA ALA A 26 -1.90 19.36 -3.53
C ALA A 26 -0.36 19.38 -3.47
N LEU A 27 0.19 19.98 -2.45
CA LEU A 27 1.64 19.97 -2.18
C LEU A 27 1.96 19.03 -1.00
N ALA A 28 1.19 17.96 -0.86
CA ALA A 28 1.53 16.88 0.07
C ALA A 28 2.87 16.27 -0.33
N GLN A 29 3.68 15.89 0.62
CA GLN A 29 4.96 15.22 0.40
C GLN A 29 4.86 13.80 0.92
N GLU A 30 4.66 12.87 -0.01
CA GLU A 30 4.55 11.46 0.26
C GLU A 30 5.91 10.84 0.61
N ASN A 31 5.91 9.88 1.54
CA ASN A 31 7.05 9.05 1.86
C ASN A 31 7.26 7.95 0.80
N PRO A 32 8.48 7.40 0.69
CA PRO A 32 8.80 6.36 -0.29
C PRO A 32 8.36 4.96 0.16
N TYR A 33 7.71 4.82 1.30
CA TYR A 33 7.30 3.54 1.85
C TYR A 33 6.27 2.85 0.95
N ILE A 34 6.37 1.52 0.89
CA ILE A 34 5.45 0.66 0.14
C ILE A 34 4.83 -0.39 1.06
N VAL A 35 5.54 -0.80 2.11
CA VAL A 35 5.11 -1.80 3.08
C VAL A 35 4.88 -1.19 4.45
N ALA A 36 5.78 -0.30 4.88
CA ALA A 36 5.62 0.40 6.14
C ALA A 36 4.66 1.57 6.01
N TYR A 37 3.84 1.77 7.00
CA TYR A 37 2.97 2.95 7.15
C TYR A 37 3.57 3.91 8.17
N ASP A 38 3.31 5.19 8.00
CA ASP A 38 3.56 6.19 9.02
C ASP A 38 2.25 6.73 9.63
N HIS A 39 2.33 7.82 10.39
CA HIS A 39 1.18 8.38 11.09
C HIS A 39 0.38 9.40 10.27
N TYR A 40 0.80 9.70 9.05
CA TYR A 40 0.06 10.59 8.17
C TYR A 40 -1.13 9.83 7.57
N LEU A 41 -2.30 10.44 7.66
CA LEU A 41 -3.55 9.96 7.08
C LEU A 41 -3.95 10.88 5.95
N GLU A 42 -4.76 10.37 5.04
CA GLU A 42 -5.34 11.18 3.97
C GLU A 42 -6.15 12.36 4.53
N GLU A 43 -6.07 13.53 3.90
CA GLU A 43 -6.75 14.73 4.34
C GLU A 43 -8.28 14.58 4.29
N PRO A 44 -9.03 15.13 5.28
CA PRO A 44 -10.47 14.99 5.34
C PRO A 44 -11.20 15.45 4.08
N GLY A 45 -11.92 14.53 3.47
CA GLY A 45 -12.71 14.77 2.26
C GLY A 45 -11.93 14.66 0.95
N ASN A 46 -10.65 14.32 1.00
CA ASN A 46 -9.85 14.01 -0.17
C ASN A 46 -9.92 12.52 -0.51
N LEU A 47 -9.61 12.19 -1.74
CA LEU A 47 -9.48 10.82 -2.24
C LEU A 47 -8.14 10.71 -2.94
N GLU A 48 -7.26 9.84 -2.47
CA GLU A 48 -6.11 9.39 -3.22
C GLU A 48 -6.45 8.17 -4.07
N ILE A 49 -5.92 8.13 -5.28
CA ILE A 49 -6.02 6.99 -6.16
C ILE A 49 -4.61 6.56 -6.49
N GLU A 50 -4.33 5.30 -6.22
CA GLU A 50 -3.01 4.75 -6.40
C GLU A 50 -3.04 3.48 -7.24
N TYR A 51 -2.02 3.28 -8.06
CA TYR A 51 -1.73 2.04 -8.75
C TYR A 51 -0.33 1.58 -8.36
N PHE A 52 -0.24 0.39 -7.84
CA PHE A 52 1.02 -0.27 -7.50
C PHE A 52 1.28 -1.47 -8.36
N SER A 53 2.57 -1.74 -8.54
CA SER A 53 3.09 -2.84 -9.33
C SER A 53 4.33 -3.42 -8.66
N THR A 54 4.36 -4.74 -8.52
CA THR A 54 5.50 -5.52 -7.98
C THR A 54 5.92 -6.57 -9.00
N LEU A 55 7.12 -6.46 -9.54
CA LEU A 55 7.76 -7.49 -10.34
C LEU A 55 8.63 -8.34 -9.43
N GLY A 56 8.35 -9.62 -9.32
CA GLY A 56 9.06 -10.55 -8.44
C GLY A 56 9.86 -11.60 -9.20
N THR A 57 11.06 -11.90 -8.70
CA THR A 57 11.91 -12.99 -9.16
C THR A 57 12.03 -14.05 -8.08
N GLN A 58 11.87 -15.32 -8.47
CA GLN A 58 11.91 -16.48 -7.58
C GLN A 58 13.08 -17.40 -7.96
N ARG A 59 13.62 -18.11 -6.97
CA ARG A 59 14.64 -19.14 -7.22
C ARG A 59 13.96 -20.37 -7.84
N GLY A 60 14.29 -20.65 -9.11
CA GLY A 60 13.76 -21.83 -9.82
C GLY A 60 12.25 -21.82 -10.10
N GLY A 61 11.58 -20.72 -9.83
CA GLY A 61 10.14 -20.57 -10.00
C GLY A 61 9.73 -19.65 -11.14
N ASN A 62 8.44 -19.46 -11.29
CA ASN A 62 7.87 -18.52 -12.24
C ASN A 62 7.96 -17.09 -11.69
N ASN A 63 8.61 -16.20 -12.41
CA ASN A 63 8.55 -14.78 -12.12
C ASN A 63 7.11 -14.29 -12.24
N PHE A 64 6.77 -13.26 -11.48
CA PHE A 64 5.42 -12.73 -11.43
C PHE A 64 5.38 -11.21 -11.45
N HIS A 65 4.21 -10.70 -11.78
CA HIS A 65 3.83 -9.30 -11.68
C HIS A 65 2.54 -9.21 -10.87
N ALA A 66 2.64 -8.83 -9.61
CA ALA A 66 1.50 -8.47 -8.78
C ALA A 66 1.18 -6.99 -8.96
N PHE A 67 -0.10 -6.63 -8.91
CA PHE A 67 -0.54 -5.25 -9.05
C PHE A 67 -1.84 -5.03 -8.29
N TRP A 68 -2.04 -3.79 -7.83
CA TRP A 68 -3.33 -3.37 -7.25
C TRP A 68 -3.69 -1.94 -7.62
N ALA A 69 -4.98 -1.68 -7.58
CA ALA A 69 -5.54 -0.34 -7.58
C ALA A 69 -6.12 -0.07 -6.20
N GLU A 70 -5.78 1.09 -5.65
CA GLU A 70 -6.11 1.54 -4.30
C GLU A 70 -6.90 2.84 -4.35
N PHE A 71 -7.85 2.98 -3.46
CA PHE A 71 -8.69 4.13 -3.27
C PHE A 71 -8.70 4.50 -1.80
N GLU A 72 -7.90 5.49 -1.41
CA GLU A 72 -7.78 5.97 -0.05
C GLU A 72 -8.65 7.22 0.14
N TYR A 73 -9.55 7.20 1.12
CA TYR A 73 -10.44 8.32 1.43
C TYR A 73 -10.25 8.80 2.87
N GLY A 74 -9.91 10.08 3.00
CA GLY A 74 -9.89 10.78 4.29
C GLY A 74 -11.30 11.04 4.80
N ALA A 75 -11.81 10.13 5.63
CA ALA A 75 -13.16 10.27 6.19
C ALA A 75 -13.23 11.39 7.23
N THR A 76 -12.20 11.51 8.07
CA THR A 76 -12.03 12.58 9.08
C THR A 76 -10.54 12.84 9.30
N ALA A 77 -10.17 13.86 10.06
CA ALA A 77 -8.78 14.16 10.42
C ALA A 77 -8.09 13.07 11.29
N TRP A 78 -8.80 12.04 11.69
CA TRP A 78 -8.31 10.96 12.54
C TRP A 78 -8.67 9.55 12.03
N TRP A 79 -9.32 9.47 10.87
CA TRP A 79 -9.75 8.21 10.26
C TRP A 79 -9.68 8.27 8.74
N THR A 80 -8.97 7.34 8.17
CA THR A 80 -8.87 7.06 6.73
C THR A 80 -9.37 5.65 6.46
N THR A 81 -10.05 5.46 5.34
CA THR A 81 -10.51 4.15 4.86
C THR A 81 -10.04 3.93 3.43
N GLU A 82 -9.58 2.72 3.15
CA GLU A 82 -8.98 2.36 1.88
C GLU A 82 -9.60 1.09 1.32
N PHE A 83 -9.69 1.01 0.00
CA PHE A 83 -10.19 -0.14 -0.71
C PHE A 83 -9.26 -0.52 -1.85
N TYR A 84 -8.88 -1.80 -1.89
CA TYR A 84 -7.92 -2.34 -2.84
C TYR A 84 -8.56 -3.38 -3.75
N LEU A 85 -8.11 -3.42 -5.01
CA LEU A 85 -8.41 -4.45 -5.98
C LEU A 85 -7.09 -5.07 -6.45
N ASP A 86 -6.86 -6.33 -6.11
CA ASP A 86 -5.60 -7.01 -6.30
C ASP A 86 -5.64 -7.97 -7.50
N GLY A 87 -4.55 -8.04 -8.23
CA GLY A 87 -4.40 -8.95 -9.35
C GLY A 87 -2.96 -9.38 -9.57
N GLN A 88 -2.76 -10.47 -10.29
CA GLN A 88 -1.43 -11.01 -10.56
C GLN A 88 -1.35 -11.68 -11.92
N THR A 89 -0.22 -11.47 -12.58
CA THR A 89 0.25 -12.26 -13.72
C THR A 89 1.46 -13.08 -13.29
N THR A 90 1.36 -14.41 -13.33
CA THR A 90 2.54 -15.28 -13.20
C THR A 90 3.03 -15.61 -14.62
N PHE A 91 4.29 -15.26 -14.93
CA PHE A 91 4.85 -15.50 -16.26
C PHE A 91 4.89 -17.00 -16.56
N ASN A 92 4.53 -17.35 -17.79
CA ASN A 92 4.35 -18.71 -18.26
C ASN A 92 3.17 -19.51 -17.63
N ASP A 93 2.24 -18.81 -16.95
CA ASP A 93 1.03 -19.40 -16.40
C ASP A 93 -0.20 -18.58 -16.85
N SER A 94 -0.69 -17.65 -16.03
CA SER A 94 -1.92 -16.91 -16.29
C SER A 94 -1.96 -15.57 -15.56
N THR A 95 -2.93 -14.74 -15.95
CA THR A 95 -3.31 -13.53 -15.20
C THR A 95 -4.62 -13.80 -14.47
N VAL A 96 -4.66 -13.50 -13.17
CA VAL A 96 -5.82 -13.73 -12.31
C VAL A 96 -6.11 -12.50 -11.44
N PHE A 97 -7.38 -12.30 -11.15
CA PHE A 97 -7.81 -11.43 -10.06
C PHE A 97 -7.55 -12.19 -8.75
N THR A 98 -6.79 -11.61 -7.83
CA THR A 98 -6.42 -12.29 -6.58
C THR A 98 -7.35 -11.96 -5.43
N GLY A 99 -7.99 -10.79 -5.42
CA GLY A 99 -8.96 -10.45 -4.40
C GLY A 99 -9.13 -8.96 -4.17
N PHE A 100 -9.68 -8.64 -3.02
CA PHE A 100 -9.84 -7.27 -2.56
C PHE A 100 -9.49 -7.17 -1.07
N ARG A 101 -9.13 -5.95 -0.63
CA ARG A 101 -8.86 -5.61 0.76
C ARG A 101 -9.64 -4.37 1.16
N TRP A 102 -10.01 -4.29 2.42
CA TRP A 102 -10.63 -3.12 3.00
C TRP A 102 -9.93 -2.73 4.29
N GLU A 103 -9.25 -1.62 4.26
CA GLU A 103 -8.38 -1.10 5.30
C GLU A 103 -9.00 0.10 6.00
N ASN A 104 -8.70 0.26 7.29
CA ASN A 104 -9.05 1.42 8.08
C ASN A 104 -7.91 1.80 9.02
N ARG A 105 -7.48 3.05 8.97
CA ARG A 105 -6.46 3.62 9.85
C ARG A 105 -7.07 4.68 10.77
N VAL A 106 -6.76 4.59 12.05
CA VAL A 106 -7.28 5.48 13.08
C VAL A 106 -6.12 6.06 13.88
N ARG A 107 -5.97 7.38 13.84
CA ARG A 107 -4.99 8.14 14.62
C ARG A 107 -5.66 8.74 15.86
N PRO A 108 -5.42 8.20 17.07
CA PRO A 108 -6.11 8.64 18.28
C PRO A 108 -5.62 9.99 18.82
N LEU A 109 -4.37 10.38 18.50
CA LEU A 109 -3.78 11.61 19.00
C LEU A 109 -3.91 12.76 17.99
N LYS A 110 -4.36 13.91 18.47
CA LYS A 110 -4.43 15.13 17.68
C LYS A 110 -3.07 15.85 17.67
N GLY A 111 -2.69 16.38 16.50
CA GLY A 111 -1.42 17.09 16.32
C GLY A 111 -0.21 16.15 16.29
N GLU A 112 0.99 16.75 16.25
CA GLU A 112 2.25 16.03 16.20
C GLU A 112 2.80 15.77 17.60
N HIS A 113 3.24 14.53 17.84
CA HIS A 113 3.90 14.08 19.07
C HIS A 113 5.26 13.47 18.73
N PHE A 114 6.10 13.24 19.73
CA PHE A 114 7.38 12.55 19.53
C PHE A 114 7.18 11.13 19.00
N ILE A 115 6.13 10.45 19.45
CA ILE A 115 5.64 9.17 18.90
C ILE A 115 4.16 9.35 18.59
N ASN A 116 3.77 9.05 17.37
CA ASN A 116 2.42 9.15 16.87
C ASN A 116 1.87 7.75 16.58
N PRO A 117 1.02 7.18 17.46
CA PRO A 117 0.41 5.89 17.23
C PRO A 117 -0.73 5.99 16.21
N VAL A 118 -0.84 4.98 15.34
CA VAL A 118 -1.99 4.73 14.49
C VAL A 118 -2.40 3.27 14.64
N PHE A 119 -3.69 3.03 14.80
CA PHE A 119 -4.29 1.71 14.78
C PHE A 119 -4.80 1.42 13.38
N TYR A 120 -4.46 0.26 12.89
CA TYR A 120 -4.82 -0.24 11.58
C TYR A 120 -5.62 -1.53 11.71
N VAL A 121 -6.65 -1.67 10.92
CA VAL A 121 -7.40 -2.90 10.73
C VAL A 121 -7.74 -3.08 9.26
N GLU A 122 -7.42 -4.24 8.72
CA GLU A 122 -7.75 -4.62 7.35
C GLU A 122 -8.52 -5.93 7.35
N TYR A 123 -9.50 -6.05 6.45
CA TYR A 123 -10.12 -7.28 6.06
C TYR A 123 -9.68 -7.64 4.64
N GLU A 124 -9.17 -8.83 4.49
CA GLU A 124 -8.73 -9.39 3.22
C GLU A 124 -9.63 -10.51 2.75
N ASN A 125 -9.98 -10.48 1.47
CA ASN A 125 -10.64 -11.57 0.77
C ASN A 125 -9.85 -11.87 -0.49
N LYS A 126 -8.90 -12.78 -0.37
CA LYS A 126 -7.95 -13.13 -1.41
C LYS A 126 -7.98 -14.62 -1.74
N ASN A 127 -7.27 -14.99 -2.76
CA ASN A 127 -6.97 -16.39 -3.06
C ASN A 127 -5.46 -16.62 -3.05
N GLY A 128 -5.05 -17.87 -2.85
CA GLY A 128 -3.65 -18.25 -2.70
C GLY A 128 -2.76 -18.05 -3.93
N ALA A 129 -3.28 -17.48 -5.03
CA ALA A 129 -2.45 -17.12 -6.18
C ALA A 129 -1.68 -15.82 -5.96
N ASP A 130 -2.00 -15.04 -4.93
CA ASP A 130 -1.26 -13.85 -4.56
C ASP A 130 0.12 -14.22 -4.00
N LYS A 131 1.19 -13.86 -4.74
CA LYS A 131 2.57 -14.24 -4.41
C LYS A 131 3.23 -13.32 -3.38
N ILE A 132 2.60 -12.19 -3.05
CA ILE A 132 3.12 -11.23 -2.06
C ILE A 132 2.30 -11.22 -0.76
N LEU A 133 1.26 -12.05 -0.68
CA LEU A 133 0.34 -12.07 0.45
C LEU A 133 1.05 -12.23 1.80
N LYS A 134 2.05 -13.11 1.89
CA LYS A 134 2.72 -13.46 3.15
C LYS A 134 4.15 -12.93 3.29
N GLU A 135 4.53 -11.94 2.53
CA GLU A 135 5.90 -11.43 2.61
C GLU A 135 6.22 -10.67 3.91
N VAL A 136 5.20 -10.22 4.63
CA VAL A 136 5.33 -9.45 5.88
C VAL A 136 4.79 -10.17 7.10
N GLU A 137 4.31 -11.40 6.96
CA GLU A 137 3.70 -12.13 8.07
C GLU A 137 3.95 -13.64 7.97
N GLY A 138 3.76 -14.34 9.08
CA GLY A 138 3.77 -15.79 9.15
C GLY A 138 5.08 -16.43 8.71
N HIS A 139 4.95 -17.64 8.19
CA HIS A 139 6.04 -18.45 7.66
C HIS A 139 5.86 -18.62 6.15
N ASP A 140 6.73 -18.00 5.36
CA ASP A 140 6.83 -18.28 3.93
C ASP A 140 7.78 -19.43 3.66
N VAL A 141 7.37 -20.34 2.80
CA VAL A 141 8.22 -21.43 2.30
C VAL A 141 8.39 -21.32 0.79
N GLU A 142 9.61 -21.54 0.31
CA GLU A 142 9.97 -21.43 -1.13
C GLU A 142 9.04 -22.24 -2.05
N SER A 143 8.53 -23.39 -1.57
CA SER A 143 7.63 -24.25 -2.34
C SER A 143 6.29 -23.58 -2.70
N ASP A 144 5.80 -22.65 -1.89
CA ASP A 144 4.50 -22.02 -2.09
C ASP A 144 4.51 -21.08 -3.31
N PHE A 145 5.67 -20.53 -3.61
CA PHE A 145 5.87 -19.67 -4.78
C PHE A 145 5.80 -20.42 -6.11
N LEU A 146 5.98 -21.75 -6.10
CA LEU A 146 6.04 -22.59 -7.30
C LEU A 146 4.68 -23.16 -7.72
N VAL A 147 3.67 -23.02 -6.88
CA VAL A 147 2.31 -23.52 -7.16
C VAL A 147 1.69 -22.72 -8.33
N SER A 148 1.07 -23.42 -9.28
CA SER A 148 0.39 -22.78 -10.41
C SER A 148 -0.81 -21.96 -9.95
N ASN A 149 -1.14 -20.87 -10.67
CA ASN A 149 -2.31 -20.05 -10.38
C ASN A 149 -3.61 -20.86 -10.38
N ALA A 150 -3.75 -21.84 -11.29
CA ALA A 150 -4.93 -22.70 -11.36
C ALA A 150 -5.15 -23.55 -10.10
N GLN A 151 -4.08 -23.93 -9.43
CA GLN A 151 -4.15 -24.66 -8.16
C GLN A 151 -4.28 -23.70 -6.97
N ALA A 152 -3.40 -22.70 -6.88
CA ALA A 152 -3.33 -21.77 -5.77
C ALA A 152 -4.63 -20.99 -5.56
N ARG A 153 -5.30 -20.54 -6.64
CA ARG A 153 -6.58 -19.82 -6.56
C ARG A 153 -7.75 -20.62 -5.99
N LYS A 154 -7.58 -21.91 -5.70
CA LYS A 154 -8.62 -22.73 -5.03
C LYS A 154 -8.63 -22.48 -3.53
N ASP A 155 -7.53 -22.00 -2.98
CA ASP A 155 -7.44 -21.63 -1.59
C ASP A 155 -8.04 -20.23 -1.43
N HIS A 156 -9.06 -20.14 -0.56
CA HIS A 156 -9.73 -18.89 -0.25
C HIS A 156 -9.23 -18.40 1.11
N ILE A 157 -8.71 -17.18 1.13
CA ILE A 157 -8.13 -16.55 2.30
C ILE A 157 -9.08 -15.44 2.72
N HIS A 158 -9.62 -15.56 3.93
CA HIS A 158 -10.39 -14.54 4.61
C HIS A 158 -9.63 -14.17 5.86
N GLU A 159 -9.00 -13.01 5.85
CA GLU A 159 -8.08 -12.63 6.90
C GLU A 159 -8.44 -11.28 7.52
N ILE A 160 -8.13 -11.13 8.79
CA ILE A 160 -8.12 -9.84 9.47
C ILE A 160 -6.68 -9.56 9.86
N GLU A 161 -6.14 -8.47 9.38
CA GLU A 161 -4.84 -7.95 9.77
C GLU A 161 -5.01 -6.75 10.72
N LEU A 162 -4.20 -6.74 11.76
CA LEU A 162 -4.09 -5.65 12.73
C LEU A 162 -2.66 -5.13 12.72
N LYS A 163 -2.48 -3.80 12.63
CA LYS A 163 -1.16 -3.17 12.83
C LYS A 163 -1.23 -2.12 13.93
N LEU A 164 -0.19 -2.09 14.73
CA LEU A 164 0.16 -0.92 15.52
C LEU A 164 1.30 -0.20 14.81
N ILE A 165 1.01 1.00 14.34
CA ILE A 165 1.98 1.86 13.66
C ILE A 165 2.47 2.89 14.67
N LEU A 166 3.78 2.97 14.88
CA LEU A 166 4.43 3.96 15.72
C LEU A 166 5.39 4.77 14.85
N SER A 167 5.14 6.05 14.67
CA SER A 167 6.05 6.85 13.86
C SER A 167 6.38 8.20 14.46
N SER A 168 7.49 8.78 14.02
CA SER A 168 8.07 10.01 14.53
C SER A 168 8.74 10.78 13.41
N THR A 169 8.48 12.10 13.35
CA THR A 169 9.20 12.99 12.46
C THR A 169 10.12 13.88 13.27
N PHE A 170 11.44 13.74 13.06
CA PHE A 170 12.44 14.50 13.80
C PHE A 170 13.56 15.04 12.88
N LYS A 171 13.76 16.35 12.88
CA LYS A 171 14.76 17.03 12.04
C LYS A 171 14.72 16.66 10.55
N GLY A 172 13.51 16.44 10.03
CA GLY A 172 13.25 16.06 8.64
C GLY A 172 13.45 14.58 8.34
N TRP A 173 13.81 13.76 9.31
CA TRP A 173 13.70 12.31 9.22
C TRP A 173 12.33 11.86 9.68
N ASN A 174 11.71 10.97 8.93
CA ASN A 174 10.57 10.18 9.36
C ASN A 174 11.09 8.78 9.72
N PHE A 175 10.71 8.29 10.88
CA PHE A 175 10.96 6.92 11.34
C PHE A 175 9.64 6.27 11.65
N THR A 176 9.45 5.05 11.22
CA THR A 176 8.24 4.29 11.50
C THR A 176 8.55 2.84 11.85
N GLU A 177 7.72 2.30 12.71
CA GLU A 177 7.69 0.89 13.10
C GLU A 177 6.24 0.43 13.03
N ASN A 178 5.99 -0.72 12.38
CA ASN A 178 4.70 -1.36 12.28
C ASN A 178 4.83 -2.79 12.79
N THR A 179 4.14 -3.09 13.88
CA THR A 179 3.96 -4.46 14.37
C THR A 179 2.65 -5.00 13.82
N LEU A 180 2.69 -6.16 13.19
CA LEU A 180 1.56 -6.79 12.51
C LEU A 180 1.12 -8.06 13.25
N ALA A 181 -0.18 -8.28 13.24
CA ALA A 181 -0.79 -9.53 13.67
C ALA A 181 -1.95 -9.86 12.71
N ALA A 182 -1.86 -10.98 12.01
CA ALA A 182 -2.83 -11.42 11.03
C ALA A 182 -3.54 -12.71 11.49
N LYS A 183 -4.79 -12.87 11.09
CA LYS A 183 -5.62 -14.01 11.45
C LYS A 183 -6.47 -14.43 10.27
N ASN A 184 -6.09 -15.52 9.64
CA ASN A 184 -6.98 -16.18 8.69
C ASN A 184 -8.15 -16.81 9.46
N LEU A 185 -9.38 -16.46 9.06
CA LEU A 185 -10.62 -16.84 9.74
C LEU A 185 -10.98 -18.33 9.54
N SER A 186 -10.28 -19.05 8.66
CA SER A 186 -10.50 -20.48 8.40
C SER A 186 -9.76 -21.43 9.36
N ASN A 187 -9.44 -20.97 10.59
CA ASN A 187 -8.85 -21.77 11.67
C ASN A 187 -7.32 -21.86 11.69
N SER A 188 -6.61 -20.94 11.05
CA SER A 188 -5.15 -20.81 11.16
C SER A 188 -4.72 -20.19 12.52
N PRO A 189 -3.50 -20.35 12.98
CA PRO A 189 -2.98 -19.59 14.12
C PRO A 189 -2.93 -18.09 13.81
N TRP A 190 -2.69 -17.24 14.83
CA TRP A 190 -2.27 -15.87 14.61
C TRP A 190 -0.87 -15.86 14.03
N GLU A 191 -0.67 -15.13 12.98
CA GLU A 191 0.61 -14.87 12.33
C GLU A 191 1.08 -13.46 12.67
N PHE A 192 2.40 -13.25 12.72
CA PHE A 192 3.01 -12.00 13.13
C PHE A 192 4.04 -11.54 12.13
N GLY A 193 4.23 -10.22 12.09
CA GLY A 193 5.21 -9.59 11.23
C GLY A 193 5.62 -8.20 11.71
N TYR A 194 6.53 -7.62 10.96
CA TYR A 194 7.02 -6.27 11.23
C TYR A 194 7.37 -5.53 9.95
N ALA A 195 7.27 -4.20 9.99
CA ALA A 195 7.85 -3.32 8.99
C ALA A 195 8.47 -2.09 9.66
N LEU A 196 9.72 -1.80 9.32
CA LEU A 196 10.48 -0.66 9.80
C LEU A 196 10.78 0.26 8.63
N GLY A 197 10.66 1.56 8.83
CA GLY A 197 10.95 2.57 7.80
C GLY A 197 11.76 3.74 8.33
N ALA A 198 12.65 4.25 7.50
CA ALA A 198 13.34 5.51 7.72
C ALA A 198 13.43 6.28 6.41
N SER A 199 12.97 7.52 6.38
CA SER A 199 12.98 8.35 5.18
C SER A 199 13.34 9.80 5.46
N ARG A 200 13.75 10.52 4.42
CA ARG A 200 14.05 11.94 4.49
C ARG A 200 13.91 12.61 3.13
N PRO A 201 13.32 13.82 3.06
CA PRO A 201 13.43 14.68 1.89
C PRO A 201 14.89 15.00 1.54
N LEU A 202 15.25 14.98 0.26
CA LEU A 202 16.60 15.31 -0.18
C LEU A 202 16.95 16.78 0.08
N ALA A 203 15.95 17.66 0.22
CA ALA A 203 16.13 19.02 0.71
C ALA A 203 14.97 19.42 1.61
N LEU A 204 15.29 20.02 2.78
CA LEU A 204 14.30 20.48 3.76
C LEU A 204 13.79 21.91 3.48
N LYS A 205 14.42 22.63 2.57
CA LYS A 205 14.01 23.99 2.21
C LYS A 205 13.32 23.97 0.85
N ALA A 206 12.12 24.54 0.80
CA ALA A 206 11.42 24.73 -0.45
C ALA A 206 12.21 25.69 -1.36
N SER A 207 12.22 25.38 -2.66
CA SER A 207 12.79 26.30 -3.66
C SER A 207 11.84 27.48 -3.88
N ALA A 208 12.40 28.66 -4.11
CA ALA A 208 11.62 29.84 -4.48
C ALA A 208 10.91 29.71 -5.84
N LYS A 209 11.33 28.79 -6.67
CA LYS A 209 10.73 28.49 -7.99
C LYS A 209 10.19 27.06 -8.02
N ARG A 210 8.99 26.88 -8.56
CA ARG A 210 8.48 25.55 -8.87
C ARG A 210 9.37 24.91 -9.94
N CYS A 211 9.89 23.74 -9.66
CA CYS A 211 10.61 22.93 -10.63
C CYS A 211 10.30 21.45 -10.41
N THR A 212 10.27 20.70 -11.48
CA THR A 212 9.91 19.27 -11.45
C THR A 212 11.03 18.44 -10.81
N LEU A 213 12.29 18.74 -11.09
CA LEU A 213 13.46 17.99 -10.62
C LEU A 213 14.19 18.69 -9.45
N CYS A 214 13.49 19.52 -8.68
CA CYS A 214 14.07 20.09 -7.48
C CYS A 214 14.28 19.03 -6.39
N PRO A 215 15.41 19.06 -5.64
CA PRO A 215 15.68 18.07 -4.61
C PRO A 215 14.59 17.94 -3.53
N GLN A 216 13.88 19.02 -3.22
CA GLN A 216 12.75 18.99 -2.28
C GLN A 216 11.57 18.15 -2.74
N ASN A 217 11.48 17.83 -4.03
CA ASN A 217 10.43 16.96 -4.55
C ASN A 217 10.74 15.47 -4.41
N PHE A 218 11.92 15.13 -3.91
CA PHE A 218 12.36 13.77 -3.71
C PHE A 218 12.48 13.43 -2.24
N VAL A 219 11.95 12.28 -1.86
CA VAL A 219 12.12 11.68 -0.54
C VAL A 219 12.80 10.34 -0.74
N ALA A 220 13.98 10.17 -0.12
CA ALA A 220 14.67 8.88 -0.11
C ALA A 220 14.45 8.19 1.23
N GLY A 221 14.37 6.87 1.21
CA GLY A 221 14.19 6.07 2.41
C GLY A 221 14.67 4.63 2.26
N VAL A 222 14.47 3.89 3.31
CA VAL A 222 14.72 2.46 3.36
C VAL A 222 13.65 1.82 4.25
N GLU A 223 13.20 0.65 3.84
CA GLU A 223 12.33 -0.22 4.63
C GLU A 223 13.06 -1.53 4.94
N MET A 224 12.75 -2.13 6.07
CA MET A 224 13.08 -3.49 6.42
C MET A 224 11.82 -4.16 6.97
N TYR A 225 11.40 -5.27 6.37
CA TYR A 225 10.17 -5.94 6.75
C TYR A 225 10.27 -7.44 6.61
N GLY A 226 9.34 -8.17 7.25
CA GLY A 226 9.26 -9.61 7.17
C GLY A 226 8.39 -10.23 8.23
N GLY A 227 8.21 -11.55 8.14
CA GLY A 227 7.45 -12.35 9.08
C GLY A 227 8.17 -12.57 10.42
N LEU A 228 7.39 -12.81 11.45
CA LEU A 228 7.83 -13.23 12.79
C LEU A 228 7.26 -14.61 13.17
N GLY A 229 6.75 -15.34 12.20
CA GLY A 229 6.14 -16.64 12.43
C GLY A 229 4.73 -16.56 12.98
N ASP A 230 4.31 -17.62 13.64
CA ASP A 230 2.98 -17.74 14.19
C ASP A 230 2.99 -17.86 15.74
N TRP A 231 1.78 -17.97 16.32
CA TRP A 231 1.62 -18.13 17.77
C TRP A 231 2.30 -19.37 18.36
N HIS A 232 2.54 -20.41 17.56
CA HIS A 232 3.18 -21.66 18.00
C HIS A 232 4.70 -21.64 17.79
N SER A 233 5.17 -20.87 16.80
CA SER A 233 6.56 -20.77 16.41
C SER A 233 6.90 -19.31 16.10
N PHE A 234 7.02 -18.50 17.15
CA PHE A 234 7.35 -17.08 17.04
C PHE A 234 8.86 -16.88 16.93
N GLY A 235 9.31 -16.13 15.93
CA GLY A 235 10.73 -15.79 15.74
C GLY A 235 11.08 -15.47 14.30
N LEU A 236 12.38 -15.36 14.02
CA LEU A 236 12.90 -15.05 12.67
C LEU A 236 13.25 -16.31 11.86
N HIS A 237 12.93 -17.48 12.38
CA HIS A 237 13.24 -18.74 11.74
C HIS A 237 12.11 -19.13 10.78
N ASP A 238 12.48 -19.57 9.58
CA ASP A 238 11.54 -19.96 8.51
C ASP A 238 10.56 -18.86 8.10
N THR A 239 10.98 -17.61 8.23
CA THR A 239 10.23 -16.41 7.83
C THR A 239 10.94 -15.63 6.75
N SER A 240 10.21 -14.87 5.93
CA SER A 240 10.79 -14.02 4.91
C SER A 240 11.26 -12.68 5.49
N HIS A 241 12.36 -12.14 4.96
CA HIS A 241 12.88 -10.83 5.33
C HIS A 241 13.43 -10.08 4.13
N TYR A 242 13.18 -8.79 4.09
CA TYR A 242 13.55 -7.92 2.97
C TYR A 242 14.21 -6.65 3.44
N LEU A 243 15.12 -6.12 2.60
CA LEU A 243 15.64 -4.76 2.69
C LEU A 243 15.30 -4.02 1.40
N ALA A 244 14.63 -2.88 1.53
CA ALA A 244 14.04 -2.15 0.41
C ALA A 244 14.38 -0.66 0.46
N PRO A 245 15.48 -0.20 -0.19
CA PRO A 245 15.68 1.22 -0.41
C PRO A 245 14.59 1.78 -1.34
N GLY A 246 14.08 2.97 -1.04
CA GLY A 246 12.99 3.58 -1.76
C GLY A 246 13.23 5.03 -2.11
N LEU A 247 12.56 5.49 -3.17
CA LEU A 247 12.54 6.87 -3.61
C LEU A 247 11.11 7.25 -3.98
N ALA A 248 10.60 8.35 -3.40
CA ALA A 248 9.38 9.01 -3.87
C ALA A 248 9.74 10.29 -4.62
N TRP A 249 9.03 10.55 -5.71
CA TRP A 249 9.11 11.77 -6.48
C TRP A 249 7.75 12.45 -6.49
N ASN A 250 7.62 13.48 -5.66
CA ASN A 250 6.41 14.29 -5.50
C ASN A 250 6.40 15.41 -6.56
N LEU A 251 5.61 15.23 -7.59
CA LEU A 251 5.54 16.17 -8.72
C LEU A 251 4.71 17.41 -8.35
N PRO A 252 5.10 18.60 -8.80
CA PRO A 252 4.30 19.82 -8.58
C PRO A 252 2.89 19.78 -9.20
N SER A 253 2.60 18.79 -10.01
CA SER A 253 1.29 18.53 -10.61
C SER A 253 0.34 17.73 -9.70
N GLY A 254 0.79 17.32 -8.50
CA GLY A 254 0.02 16.50 -7.55
C GLY A 254 0.04 15.00 -7.88
N TRP A 255 0.99 14.56 -8.70
CA TRP A 255 1.28 13.14 -8.86
C TRP A 255 2.48 12.76 -8.01
N THR A 256 2.44 11.58 -7.43
CA THR A 256 3.58 10.95 -6.77
C THR A 256 3.98 9.69 -7.51
N LEU A 257 5.29 9.52 -7.69
CA LEU A 257 5.88 8.29 -8.23
C LEU A 257 6.76 7.68 -7.14
N ARG A 258 6.57 6.39 -6.87
CA ARG A 258 7.40 5.64 -5.91
C ARG A 258 8.13 4.52 -6.63
N LEU A 259 9.37 4.25 -6.22
CA LEU A 259 10.20 3.16 -6.71
C LEU A 259 10.98 2.57 -5.55
N SER A 260 10.89 1.25 -5.38
CA SER A 260 11.60 0.51 -4.35
C SER A 260 12.04 -0.87 -4.85
N PRO A 261 13.31 -1.09 -5.14
CA PRO A 261 13.87 -2.43 -5.24
C PRO A 261 13.94 -3.07 -3.85
N SER A 262 13.41 -4.27 -3.70
CA SER A 262 13.45 -5.02 -2.44
C SER A 262 14.31 -6.28 -2.60
N PHE A 263 15.23 -6.49 -1.68
CA PHE A 263 16.19 -7.58 -1.69
C PHE A 263 15.83 -8.58 -0.60
N GLY A 264 15.55 -9.83 -0.98
CA GLY A 264 15.35 -10.91 -0.03
C GLY A 264 16.63 -11.25 0.72
N LEU A 265 16.56 -11.30 2.05
CA LEU A 265 17.70 -11.47 2.93
C LEU A 265 17.98 -12.95 3.25
N ASN A 266 17.05 -13.85 2.96
CA ASN A 266 17.19 -15.29 3.21
C ASN A 266 16.51 -16.12 2.11
N ASN A 267 16.52 -17.44 2.26
CA ASN A 267 16.00 -18.37 1.25
C ASN A 267 14.45 -18.42 1.24
N ASN A 268 13.78 -18.00 2.30
CA ASN A 268 12.32 -17.97 2.40
C ASN A 268 11.74 -16.71 1.75
N SER A 269 12.59 -15.75 1.39
CA SER A 269 12.19 -14.51 0.70
C SER A 269 12.24 -14.68 -0.82
N HIS A 270 11.39 -13.95 -1.53
CA HIS A 270 11.64 -13.71 -2.95
C HIS A 270 13.05 -13.13 -3.15
N GLN A 271 13.76 -13.60 -4.14
CA GLN A 271 15.15 -13.19 -4.34
C GLN A 271 15.26 -11.67 -4.56
N PHE A 272 14.36 -11.12 -5.37
CA PHE A 272 14.36 -9.73 -5.74
C PHE A 272 12.95 -9.29 -6.17
N LEU A 273 12.50 -8.15 -5.64
CA LEU A 273 11.28 -7.49 -6.05
C LEU A 273 11.60 -6.11 -6.57
N VAL A 274 10.95 -5.68 -7.63
CA VAL A 274 10.95 -4.28 -8.09
C VAL A 274 9.54 -3.75 -7.92
N ARG A 275 9.37 -2.80 -7.01
CA ARG A 275 8.09 -2.17 -6.72
C ARG A 275 8.08 -0.74 -7.23
N TRP A 276 7.00 -0.37 -7.85
CA TRP A 276 6.75 1.02 -8.21
C TRP A 276 5.27 1.33 -8.08
N GLY A 277 4.98 2.58 -7.75
CA GLY A 277 3.62 3.09 -7.62
C GLY A 277 3.49 4.45 -8.27
N ILE A 278 2.28 4.77 -8.66
CA ILE A 278 1.87 6.09 -9.10
C ILE A 278 0.57 6.44 -8.38
N SER A 279 0.55 7.59 -7.72
CA SER A 279 -0.64 8.06 -7.01
C SER A 279 -1.01 9.47 -7.37
N ARG A 280 -2.26 9.82 -7.09
CA ARG A 280 -2.78 11.17 -7.20
C ARG A 280 -3.90 11.44 -6.22
N GLU A 281 -3.72 12.50 -5.45
CA GLU A 281 -4.75 13.04 -4.57
C GLU A 281 -5.75 13.91 -5.32
N ILE A 282 -7.04 13.73 -5.03
CA ILE A 282 -8.18 14.48 -5.51
C ILE A 282 -8.77 15.30 -4.36
N ASN A 283 -8.36 16.55 -4.27
CA ASN A 283 -8.77 17.44 -3.20
C ASN A 283 -10.27 17.74 -3.23
N GLY A 284 -10.90 17.67 -2.06
CA GLY A 284 -12.31 18.02 -1.88
C GLY A 284 -13.30 17.08 -2.59
N PHE A 285 -12.88 15.84 -2.85
CA PHE A 285 -13.72 14.80 -3.47
C PHE A 285 -15.07 14.63 -2.77
N GLY A 286 -15.09 14.56 -1.44
CA GLY A 286 -16.31 14.43 -0.66
C GLY A 286 -17.32 15.56 -0.90
N SER A 287 -16.84 16.81 -1.03
CA SER A 287 -17.67 17.97 -1.35
C SER A 287 -18.19 17.93 -2.79
N MET A 288 -17.39 17.42 -3.72
CA MET A 288 -17.78 17.24 -5.12
C MET A 288 -18.89 16.20 -5.25
N VAL A 289 -18.75 15.05 -4.60
CA VAL A 289 -19.77 13.99 -4.58
C VAL A 289 -21.08 14.50 -3.92
N SER A 290 -20.99 15.21 -2.79
CA SER A 290 -22.15 15.79 -2.12
C SER A 290 -22.94 16.74 -3.03
N ARG A 291 -22.27 17.58 -3.82
CA ARG A 291 -22.93 18.48 -4.80
C ARG A 291 -23.61 17.69 -5.92
N LEU A 292 -22.95 16.65 -6.43
CA LEU A 292 -23.51 15.80 -7.51
C LEU A 292 -24.75 15.03 -7.07
N LEU A 293 -24.80 14.61 -5.81
CA LEU A 293 -25.96 13.91 -5.22
C LEU A 293 -27.08 14.85 -4.76
N GLY A 294 -27.00 16.15 -5.07
CA GLY A 294 -28.04 17.13 -4.79
C GLY A 294 -28.06 17.66 -3.36
N GLY A 295 -26.98 17.45 -2.62
CA GLY A 295 -26.79 18.07 -1.31
C GLY A 295 -26.67 19.59 -1.43
N ARG A 296 -27.78 20.32 -1.26
CA ARG A 296 -27.73 21.77 -0.98
C ARG A 296 -27.26 21.95 0.48
N LYS A 297 -26.16 22.65 0.68
CA LYS A 297 -25.86 23.32 1.94
C LYS A 297 -26.66 24.60 2.01
#